data_a787c98f011954217f6d723a6fffb695
#
_entry.id   a787c98f011954217f6d723a6fffb695
#
_cell.length_a   1.000
_cell.length_b   1.000
_cell.length_c   1.000
_cell.angle_alpha   90.00
_cell.angle_beta   90.00
_cell.angle_gamma   90.00
#
_symmetry.space_group_name_H-M   'P 1'
#
loop_
_entity.id
_entity.type
_entity.pdbx_description
1 polymer ?
#
loop_
_entity_poly.entity_id
_entity_poly.type
_entity_poly.pdbx_seq_one_letter_code
_entity_poly.pdbx_strand_id
1 'polypeptide(L)'
;MVVPLRGGSDKRSERWSHKMAVKTVSLRLPMQGNTQIENMTKPVTDALAGTGLLAGVVTVFVKHTTASVMIIEDEPGIRADTKAFWDRAVPADPAWQHNTRNAGEDNGHSHLRGQLQGPSVTIPFLDGVLLLGTWQQIVLVDFDTRSRTREIIIQIMGE
;
A
#
# COMPACT_ATOMS: atom_id res chain seq x y z
N MET A 1 4.57 -2.60 -54.29
CA MET A 1 4.30 -1.15 -54.37
C MET A 1 4.45 -0.59 -52.95
N VAL A 2 5.58 -0.02 -52.64
CA VAL A 2 5.91 0.50 -51.30
C VAL A 2 5.53 1.97 -51.28
N VAL A 3 4.58 2.36 -50.43
CA VAL A 3 4.17 3.76 -50.22
C VAL A 3 5.17 4.42 -49.27
N PRO A 4 5.85 5.51 -49.64
CA PRO A 4 6.75 6.21 -48.73
C PRO A 4 5.93 6.96 -47.68
N LEU A 5 6.28 6.73 -46.39
CA LEU A 5 5.77 7.51 -45.27
C LEU A 5 6.32 8.95 -45.39
N ARG A 6 5.41 9.92 -45.49
CA ARG A 6 5.73 11.34 -45.51
C ARG A 6 6.36 11.69 -44.17
N GLY A 7 7.54 12.34 -44.20
CA GLY A 7 8.22 12.90 -43.03
C GLY A 7 7.35 13.98 -42.41
N GLY A 8 6.67 13.64 -41.33
CA GLY A 8 6.12 14.61 -40.39
C GLY A 8 7.28 15.07 -39.48
N SER A 9 7.46 16.37 -39.34
CA SER A 9 8.38 16.98 -38.36
C SER A 9 8.10 16.36 -36.98
N ASP A 10 9.12 15.76 -36.42
CA ASP A 10 9.06 15.09 -35.11
C ASP A 10 8.80 16.11 -33.99
N LYS A 11 7.54 16.38 -33.70
CA LYS A 11 7.11 17.16 -32.52
C LYS A 11 7.25 16.37 -31.21
N ARG A 12 7.90 15.19 -31.22
CA ARG A 12 8.09 14.35 -30.05
C ARG A 12 9.22 14.78 -29.14
N SER A 13 10.16 15.63 -29.61
CA SER A 13 11.30 16.08 -28.83
C SER A 13 10.99 17.17 -27.80
N GLU A 14 9.87 17.88 -27.90
CA GLU A 14 9.52 18.96 -26.97
C GLU A 14 8.68 18.50 -25.75
N ARG A 15 8.30 17.22 -25.69
CA ARG A 15 7.33 16.71 -24.71
C ARG A 15 7.94 16.17 -23.41
N TRP A 16 9.26 16.14 -23.27
CA TRP A 16 9.94 15.42 -22.19
C TRP A 16 10.79 16.32 -21.28
N SER A 17 10.46 17.61 -21.16
CA SER A 17 11.17 18.51 -20.24
C SER A 17 10.56 18.53 -18.82
N HIS A 18 9.55 17.69 -18.53
CA HIS A 18 9.00 17.60 -17.19
C HIS A 18 10.00 16.90 -16.27
N LYS A 19 10.46 17.63 -15.27
CA LYS A 19 11.45 17.13 -14.32
C LYS A 19 10.77 16.19 -13.34
N MET A 20 11.11 14.90 -13.41
CA MET A 20 10.69 13.90 -12.41
C MET A 20 10.99 14.39 -11.00
N ALA A 21 10.00 14.36 -10.15
CA ALA A 21 10.12 14.68 -8.74
C ALA A 21 9.82 13.46 -7.86
N VAL A 22 10.47 13.40 -6.70
CA VAL A 22 10.17 12.42 -5.65
C VAL A 22 9.77 13.19 -4.39
N LYS A 23 8.63 12.86 -3.84
CA LYS A 23 8.11 13.40 -2.58
C LYS A 23 7.83 12.25 -1.62
N THR A 24 8.19 12.42 -0.35
CA THR A 24 7.97 11.41 0.68
C THR A 24 7.24 12.03 1.86
N VAL A 25 6.13 11.40 2.25
CA VAL A 25 5.36 11.76 3.45
C VAL A 25 5.39 10.59 4.41
N SER A 26 5.57 10.84 5.69
CA SER A 26 5.49 9.85 6.75
C SER A 26 4.25 10.12 7.61
N LEU A 27 3.47 9.07 7.84
CA LEU A 27 2.32 9.10 8.74
C LEU A 27 2.55 8.15 9.90
N ARG A 28 1.98 8.48 11.07
CA ARG A 28 1.95 7.61 12.24
C ARG A 28 0.52 7.35 12.66
N LEU A 29 0.17 6.08 12.79
CA LEU A 29 -1.19 5.65 13.07
C LEU A 29 -1.21 4.67 14.25
N PRO A 30 -1.93 4.98 15.35
CA PRO A 30 -2.13 4.03 16.43
C PRO A 30 -3.09 2.92 15.98
N MET A 31 -2.68 1.66 16.12
CA MET A 31 -3.44 0.48 15.76
C MET A 31 -3.56 -0.46 16.96
N GLN A 32 -4.64 -1.23 17.03
CA GLN A 32 -4.90 -2.17 18.11
C GLN A 32 -4.45 -3.60 17.82
N GLY A 33 -4.06 -3.89 16.57
CA GLY A 33 -3.71 -5.25 16.14
C GLY A 33 -4.93 -6.12 15.82
N ASN A 34 -4.75 -7.44 15.89
CA ASN A 34 -5.80 -8.45 15.69
C ASN A 34 -6.55 -8.33 14.35
N THR A 35 -5.81 -8.10 13.27
CA THR A 35 -6.32 -7.88 11.92
C THR A 35 -7.20 -6.63 11.83
N GLN A 36 -6.87 -5.57 12.60
CA GLN A 36 -7.49 -4.27 12.43
C GLN A 36 -7.19 -3.73 11.04
N ILE A 37 -8.21 -3.23 10.36
CA ILE A 37 -8.14 -2.64 9.03
C ILE A 37 -8.46 -1.15 9.14
N GLU A 38 -7.56 -0.30 8.59
CA GLU A 38 -7.73 1.15 8.58
C GLU A 38 -7.63 1.69 7.16
N ASN A 39 -8.60 2.51 6.75
CA ASN A 39 -8.64 3.08 5.40
C ASN A 39 -7.61 4.19 5.23
N MET A 40 -6.72 4.03 4.26
CA MET A 40 -5.64 4.94 3.94
C MET A 40 -5.87 5.72 2.64
N THR A 41 -6.98 5.50 1.94
CA THR A 41 -7.24 6.12 0.64
C THR A 41 -7.22 7.63 0.71
N LYS A 42 -7.96 8.20 1.69
CA LYS A 42 -7.98 9.67 1.86
C LYS A 42 -6.60 10.26 2.24
N PRO A 43 -5.88 9.75 3.26
CA PRO A 43 -4.52 10.20 3.56
C PRO A 43 -3.57 10.15 2.36
N VAL A 44 -3.65 9.09 1.53
CA VAL A 44 -2.80 8.95 0.33
C VAL A 44 -3.20 9.97 -0.73
N THR A 45 -4.51 10.17 -0.97
CA THR A 45 -5.02 11.17 -1.90
C THR A 45 -4.62 12.59 -1.49
N ASP A 46 -4.74 12.91 -0.20
CA ASP A 46 -4.35 14.23 0.32
C ASP A 46 -2.84 14.48 0.15
N ALA A 47 -2.02 13.43 0.40
CA ALA A 47 -0.58 13.50 0.20
C ALA A 47 -0.22 13.75 -1.27
N LEU A 48 -0.89 13.07 -2.21
CA LEU A 48 -0.70 13.27 -3.64
C LEU A 48 -1.10 14.70 -4.05
N ALA A 49 -2.28 15.16 -3.65
CA ALA A 49 -2.77 16.50 -3.97
C ALA A 49 -1.79 17.60 -3.49
N GLY A 50 -1.18 17.40 -2.31
CA GLY A 50 -0.18 18.31 -1.76
C GLY A 50 1.12 18.43 -2.58
N THR A 51 1.36 17.56 -3.56
CA THR A 51 2.57 17.58 -4.39
C THR A 51 2.44 18.46 -5.63
N GLY A 52 1.23 18.60 -6.16
CA GLY A 52 0.94 19.23 -7.44
C GLY A 52 1.40 18.41 -8.67
N LEU A 53 1.86 17.17 -8.49
CA LEU A 53 2.25 16.28 -9.59
C LEU A 53 1.01 15.76 -10.33
N LEU A 54 1.12 15.62 -11.65
CA LEU A 54 -0.01 15.26 -12.50
C LEU A 54 0.01 13.81 -12.95
N ALA A 55 1.19 13.20 -13.17
CA ALA A 55 1.29 11.82 -13.63
C ALA A 55 2.45 11.10 -12.95
N GLY A 56 2.27 9.81 -12.62
CA GLY A 56 3.30 9.02 -11.96
C GLY A 56 2.76 7.83 -11.17
N VAL A 57 3.45 7.52 -10.06
CA VAL A 57 3.09 6.45 -9.14
C VAL A 57 3.17 6.90 -7.69
N VAL A 58 2.27 6.37 -6.87
CA VAL A 58 2.32 6.47 -5.40
C VAL A 58 2.61 5.08 -4.84
N THR A 59 3.66 4.95 -4.05
CA THR A 59 3.94 3.75 -3.27
C THR A 59 3.60 4.00 -1.80
N VAL A 60 2.75 3.16 -1.24
CA VAL A 60 2.41 3.15 0.19
C VAL A 60 3.11 1.97 0.83
N PHE A 61 3.94 2.21 1.83
CA PHE A 61 4.77 1.20 2.47
C PHE A 61 4.66 1.30 4.00
N VAL A 62 4.45 0.17 4.67
CA VAL A 62 4.46 0.09 6.14
C VAL A 62 5.79 -0.46 6.64
N LYS A 63 6.46 0.28 7.55
CA LYS A 63 7.79 -0.07 8.10
C LYS A 63 7.73 -1.10 9.23
N HIS A 64 6.85 -2.09 9.15
CA HIS A 64 6.63 -3.07 10.23
C HIS A 64 6.41 -4.46 9.65
N THR A 65 6.97 -5.47 10.33
CA THR A 65 6.93 -6.88 9.89
C THR A 65 5.63 -7.60 10.27
N THR A 66 4.77 -6.98 11.06
CA THR A 66 3.48 -7.54 11.51
C THR A 66 2.28 -6.74 10.99
N ALA A 67 2.50 -5.93 9.95
CA ALA A 67 1.46 -5.16 9.28
C ALA A 67 1.68 -5.19 7.77
N SER A 68 0.63 -4.87 7.02
CA SER A 68 0.66 -4.88 5.56
C SER A 68 -0.20 -3.78 4.98
N VAL A 69 0.04 -3.43 3.71
CA VAL A 69 -0.82 -2.55 2.92
C VAL A 69 -1.51 -3.39 1.85
N MET A 70 -2.82 -3.20 1.70
CA MET A 70 -3.66 -3.93 0.75
C MET A 70 -4.54 -2.98 -0.05
N ILE A 71 -5.07 -3.47 -1.17
CA ILE A 71 -6.17 -2.84 -1.89
C ILE A 71 -7.35 -3.79 -1.81
N ILE A 72 -8.46 -3.33 -1.24
CA ILE A 72 -9.69 -4.12 -1.06
C ILE A 72 -10.93 -3.27 -1.38
N GLU A 73 -12.07 -3.90 -1.52
CA GLU A 73 -13.36 -3.24 -1.30
C GLU A 73 -13.55 -3.09 0.21
N ASP A 74 -13.52 -1.84 0.69
CA ASP A 74 -13.52 -1.57 2.14
C ASP A 74 -14.95 -1.42 2.67
N GLU A 75 -15.58 -2.55 2.97
CA GLU A 75 -16.92 -2.63 3.54
C GLU A 75 -16.97 -3.67 4.69
N PRO A 76 -18.00 -3.66 5.55
CA PRO A 76 -18.04 -4.49 6.76
C PRO A 76 -17.93 -6.00 6.52
N GLY A 77 -18.52 -6.54 5.43
CA GLY A 77 -18.47 -7.96 5.10
C GLY A 77 -17.05 -8.38 4.71
N ILE A 78 -16.41 -7.66 3.78
CA ILE A 78 -15.02 -7.92 3.37
C ILE A 78 -14.05 -7.78 4.53
N ARG A 79 -14.24 -6.82 5.43
CA ARG A 79 -13.42 -6.70 6.65
C ARG A 79 -13.55 -7.94 7.53
N ALA A 80 -14.77 -8.43 7.74
CA ALA A 80 -15.02 -9.64 8.53
C ALA A 80 -14.45 -10.88 7.86
N ASP A 81 -14.67 -11.04 6.55
CA ASP A 81 -14.17 -12.16 5.76
C ASP A 81 -12.65 -12.18 5.69
N THR A 82 -12.01 -11.02 5.54
CA THR A 82 -10.55 -10.88 5.59
C THR A 82 -9.99 -11.39 6.91
N LYS A 83 -10.59 -10.98 8.03
CA LYS A 83 -10.17 -11.49 9.34
C LYS A 83 -10.36 -13.00 9.44
N ALA A 84 -11.52 -13.52 9.08
CA ALA A 84 -11.83 -14.95 9.12
C ALA A 84 -10.93 -15.77 8.19
N PHE A 85 -10.58 -15.23 7.02
CA PHE A 85 -9.62 -15.85 6.10
C PHE A 85 -8.25 -16.00 6.76
N TRP A 86 -7.70 -14.92 7.32
CA TRP A 86 -6.38 -14.96 7.95
C TRP A 86 -6.34 -15.87 9.18
N ASP A 87 -7.41 -15.90 9.99
CA ASP A 87 -7.51 -16.78 11.15
C ASP A 87 -7.51 -18.26 10.76
N ARG A 88 -8.01 -18.62 9.57
CA ARG A 88 -7.95 -19.98 9.02
C ARG A 88 -6.65 -20.28 8.30
N ALA A 89 -6.16 -19.36 7.47
CA ALA A 89 -5.00 -19.58 6.61
C ALA A 89 -3.68 -19.60 7.39
N VAL A 90 -3.57 -18.71 8.40
CA VAL A 90 -2.40 -18.58 9.26
C VAL A 90 -2.87 -18.36 10.69
N PRO A 91 -3.28 -19.43 11.40
CA PRO A 91 -3.85 -19.32 12.75
C PRO A 91 -2.82 -18.88 13.79
N ALA A 92 -3.32 -18.29 14.87
CA ALA A 92 -2.54 -17.98 16.05
C ALA A 92 -2.20 -19.28 16.81
N ASP A 93 -1.11 -19.92 16.43
CA ASP A 93 -0.62 -21.17 17.03
C ASP A 93 0.58 -20.86 17.94
N PRO A 94 0.53 -21.22 19.24
CA PRO A 94 1.66 -21.06 20.15
C PRO A 94 2.89 -21.87 19.74
N ALA A 95 2.72 -22.91 18.92
CA ALA A 95 3.82 -23.77 18.42
C ALA A 95 4.65 -23.11 17.32
N TRP A 96 4.28 -21.94 16.80
CA TRP A 96 5.13 -21.23 15.85
C TRP A 96 6.54 -21.05 16.42
N GLN A 97 7.58 -21.35 15.64
CA GLN A 97 8.99 -21.28 16.07
C GLN A 97 9.39 -19.89 16.57
N HIS A 98 8.79 -18.84 16.03
CA HIS A 98 9.00 -17.48 16.51
C HIS A 98 8.58 -17.33 17.98
N ASN A 99 7.44 -17.88 18.36
CA ASN A 99 6.92 -17.84 19.72
C ASN A 99 7.75 -18.72 20.66
N THR A 100 8.09 -19.94 20.26
CA THR A 100 8.79 -20.91 21.12
C THR A 100 10.27 -20.57 21.35
N ARG A 101 10.91 -19.86 20.42
CA ARG A 101 12.34 -19.47 20.52
C ARG A 101 12.58 -18.10 21.11
N ASN A 102 11.57 -17.25 21.15
CA ASN A 102 11.68 -15.90 21.67
C ASN A 102 10.75 -15.71 22.88
N ALA A 103 11.31 -15.70 24.08
CA ALA A 103 10.53 -15.61 25.30
C ALA A 103 9.65 -14.34 25.32
N GLY A 104 8.35 -14.54 25.55
CA GLY A 104 7.36 -13.45 25.62
C GLY A 104 6.78 -13.02 24.26
N GLU A 105 7.19 -13.65 23.13
CA GLU A 105 6.56 -13.44 21.84
C GLU A 105 5.38 -14.41 21.62
N ASP A 106 4.32 -13.90 20.99
CA ASP A 106 3.07 -14.62 20.73
C ASP A 106 2.54 -14.37 19.30
N ASN A 107 3.28 -13.60 18.52
CA ASN A 107 2.84 -13.01 17.25
C ASN A 107 3.48 -13.63 16.00
N GLY A 108 3.97 -14.87 16.07
CA GLY A 108 4.57 -15.57 14.92
C GLY A 108 3.66 -15.61 13.69
N HIS A 109 2.36 -15.84 13.89
CA HIS A 109 1.36 -15.78 12.82
C HIS A 109 1.26 -14.38 12.18
N SER A 110 1.45 -13.32 12.97
CA SER A 110 1.38 -11.93 12.47
C SER A 110 2.51 -11.64 11.48
N HIS A 111 3.71 -12.15 11.76
CA HIS A 111 4.86 -12.07 10.85
C HIS A 111 4.61 -12.83 9.55
N LEU A 112 4.04 -14.04 9.64
CA LEU A 112 3.73 -14.85 8.46
C LEU A 112 2.65 -14.20 7.60
N ARG A 113 1.59 -13.64 8.21
CA ARG A 113 0.56 -12.86 7.49
C ARG A 113 1.17 -11.65 6.78
N GLY A 114 2.03 -10.92 7.47
CA GLY A 114 2.77 -9.77 6.90
C GLY A 114 3.66 -10.16 5.73
N GLN A 115 4.37 -11.29 5.82
CA GLN A 115 5.22 -11.80 4.73
C GLN A 115 4.40 -12.21 3.51
N LEU A 116 3.27 -12.91 3.71
CA LEU A 116 2.41 -13.36 2.62
C LEU A 116 1.73 -12.21 1.88
N GLN A 117 1.26 -11.20 2.60
CA GLN A 117 0.58 -10.05 2.02
C GLN A 117 1.55 -9.01 1.46
N GLY A 118 2.69 -8.85 2.09
CA GLY A 118 3.68 -7.85 1.73
C GLY A 118 3.44 -6.46 2.36
N PRO A 119 4.48 -5.63 2.42
CA PRO A 119 4.45 -4.37 3.17
C PRO A 119 4.00 -3.16 2.34
N SER A 120 3.72 -3.31 1.04
CA SER A 120 3.49 -2.16 0.17
C SER A 120 2.56 -2.45 -1.00
N VAL A 121 1.95 -1.37 -1.50
CA VAL A 121 1.25 -1.33 -2.78
C VAL A 121 1.72 -0.11 -3.57
N THR A 122 1.69 -0.21 -4.89
CA THR A 122 1.98 0.92 -5.80
C THR A 122 0.79 1.15 -6.71
N ILE A 123 0.33 2.39 -6.77
CA ILE A 123 -0.84 2.82 -7.52
C ILE A 123 -0.40 3.89 -8.53
N PRO A 124 -0.72 3.76 -9.82
CA PRO A 124 -0.53 4.83 -10.79
C PRO A 124 -1.49 5.99 -10.51
N PHE A 125 -1.10 7.21 -10.91
CA PHE A 125 -1.97 8.37 -10.92
C PHE A 125 -1.82 9.16 -12.23
N LEU A 126 -2.91 9.81 -12.62
CA LEU A 126 -2.98 10.68 -13.80
C LEU A 126 -3.89 11.87 -13.47
N ASP A 127 -3.52 13.05 -13.97
CA ASP A 127 -4.20 14.33 -13.69
C ASP A 127 -4.34 14.60 -12.17
N GLY A 128 -3.35 14.15 -11.37
CA GLY A 128 -3.35 14.29 -9.92
C GLY A 128 -4.33 13.36 -9.20
N VAL A 129 -4.91 12.36 -9.89
CA VAL A 129 -5.92 11.43 -9.36
C VAL A 129 -5.38 10.00 -9.37
N LEU A 130 -5.52 9.29 -8.24
CA LEU A 130 -5.17 7.86 -8.14
C LEU A 130 -6.06 7.03 -9.07
N LEU A 131 -5.44 6.16 -9.89
CA LEU A 131 -6.16 5.27 -10.80
C LEU A 131 -6.66 4.01 -10.07
N LEU A 132 -7.49 4.22 -9.06
CA LEU A 132 -8.19 3.15 -8.35
C LEU A 132 -9.51 2.83 -9.05
N GLY A 133 -9.87 1.54 -9.09
CA GLY A 133 -11.21 1.12 -9.51
C GLY A 133 -12.27 1.58 -8.51
N THR A 134 -13.53 1.59 -8.91
CA THR A 134 -14.70 2.12 -8.16
C THR A 134 -14.75 1.62 -6.71
N TRP A 135 -14.43 0.34 -6.49
CA TRP A 135 -14.50 -0.31 -5.19
C TRP A 135 -13.14 -0.50 -4.52
N GLN A 136 -12.06 -0.10 -5.17
CA GLN A 136 -10.71 -0.23 -4.62
C GLN A 136 -10.42 0.84 -3.58
N GLN A 137 -10.02 0.40 -2.40
CA GLN A 137 -9.57 1.25 -1.30
C GLN A 137 -8.21 0.76 -0.81
N ILE A 138 -7.32 1.70 -0.53
CA ILE A 138 -6.03 1.41 0.10
C ILE A 138 -6.27 1.25 1.59
N VAL A 139 -5.85 0.12 2.16
CA VAL A 139 -5.99 -0.13 3.59
C VAL A 139 -4.68 -0.56 4.21
N LEU A 140 -4.46 -0.13 5.46
CA LEU A 140 -3.45 -0.68 6.36
C LEU A 140 -4.10 -1.81 7.16
N VAL A 141 -3.45 -2.97 7.23
CA VAL A 141 -3.88 -4.12 8.05
C VAL A 141 -2.83 -4.38 9.11
N ASP A 142 -3.24 -4.38 10.37
CA ASP A 142 -2.38 -4.69 11.50
C ASP A 142 -2.68 -6.09 12.05
N PHE A 143 -1.72 -7.00 11.87
CA PHE A 143 -1.83 -8.39 12.31
C PHE A 143 -1.29 -8.65 13.71
N ASP A 144 -0.59 -7.68 14.33
CA ASP A 144 0.04 -7.86 15.66
C ASP A 144 -0.99 -8.24 16.73
N THR A 145 -0.52 -8.88 17.78
CA THR A 145 -1.33 -9.23 18.95
C THR A 145 -1.47 -8.08 19.94
N ARG A 146 -0.68 -7.02 19.77
CA ARG A 146 -0.59 -5.87 20.67
C ARG A 146 -0.81 -4.56 19.95
N SER A 147 -1.29 -3.56 20.67
CA SER A 147 -1.39 -2.19 20.14
C SER A 147 -0.01 -1.65 19.78
N ARG A 148 0.09 -1.05 18.59
CA ARG A 148 1.32 -0.45 18.05
C ARG A 148 1.02 0.88 17.37
N THR A 149 1.99 1.78 17.36
CA THR A 149 1.98 2.90 16.42
C THR A 149 2.66 2.47 15.14
N ARG A 150 1.93 2.43 14.03
CA ARG A 150 2.44 2.06 12.71
C ARG A 150 2.98 3.29 12.01
N GLU A 151 4.16 3.17 11.43
CA GLU A 151 4.76 4.18 10.57
C GLU A 151 4.57 3.77 9.11
N ILE A 152 3.91 4.66 8.36
CA ILE A 152 3.58 4.46 6.95
C ILE A 152 4.31 5.51 6.13
N ILE A 153 4.99 5.07 5.10
CA ILE A 153 5.65 5.92 4.12
C ILE A 153 4.79 5.99 2.87
N ILE A 154 4.46 7.19 2.44
CA ILE A 154 3.82 7.46 1.15
C ILE A 154 4.89 8.13 0.29
N GLN A 155 5.39 7.41 -0.71
CA GLN A 155 6.35 7.94 -1.67
C GLN A 155 5.66 8.17 -3.01
N ILE A 156 5.76 9.41 -3.50
CA ILE A 156 5.12 9.86 -4.72
C ILE A 156 6.22 10.21 -5.70
N MET A 157 6.16 9.62 -6.88
CA MET A 157 7.15 9.79 -7.94
C MET A 157 6.42 10.14 -9.24
N GLY A 158 6.75 11.28 -9.82
CA GLY A 158 6.03 11.75 -11.01
C GLY A 158 6.46 13.14 -11.49
N GLU A 159 5.69 13.67 -12.42
CA GLU A 159 5.87 14.98 -13.05
C GLU A 159 4.59 15.84 -13.00
#